data_685d325c7dec52d48c442fdbff7ea595
#
_entry.id   685d325c7dec52d48c442fdbff7ea595
#
_cell.length_a   1.000
_cell.length_b   1.000
_cell.length_c   1.000
_cell.angle_alpha   90.00
_cell.angle_beta   90.00
_cell.angle_gamma   90.00
#
_symmetry.space_group_name_H-M   'P 1'
#
loop_
_entity.id
_entity.type
_entity.pdbx_description
1 polymer ?
#
loop_
_entity_poly.entity_id
_entity_poly.type
_entity_poly.pdbx_seq_one_letter_code
_entity_poly.pdbx_strand_id
1 'polypeptide(L)'
;MWLRQAFFRWLIPAAFLLPLWLLVGWGVFQGGWAILWVLFIAVPSVFVGQLLLTLLTRSRPSVRVERAVSWWDVGGFTIWHGLTIAVGCFIDGAFGWLLAAAVVVGIGLFWLQLWQLWNEAKGSGARIRETIAWSSCLLYTSDAADEGLG
;
A
#
# COMPACT_ATOMS: atom_id res chain seq x y z
N MET A 1 -10.70 -14.62 -4.69
CA MET A 1 -10.25 -14.36 -3.30
C MET A 1 -8.79 -14.72 -3.07
N TRP A 2 -8.34 -15.92 -3.52
CA TRP A 2 -6.98 -16.41 -3.29
C TRP A 2 -5.86 -15.44 -3.73
N LEU A 3 -5.91 -14.85 -4.93
CA LEU A 3 -4.89 -13.94 -5.45
C LEU A 3 -4.72 -12.68 -4.58
N ARG A 4 -5.80 -12.10 -4.12
CA ARG A 4 -5.80 -10.90 -3.25
C ARG A 4 -5.15 -11.18 -1.89
N GLN A 5 -5.36 -12.38 -1.33
CA GLN A 5 -4.75 -12.83 -0.08
C GLN A 5 -3.27 -13.18 -0.27
N ALA A 6 -2.91 -13.82 -1.38
CA ALA A 6 -1.53 -14.11 -1.74
C ALA A 6 -0.73 -12.79 -1.87
N PHE A 7 -1.31 -11.80 -2.54
CA PHE A 7 -0.70 -10.48 -2.69
C PHE A 7 -0.51 -9.76 -1.35
N PHE A 8 -1.47 -9.85 -0.44
CA PHE A 8 -1.36 -9.30 0.91
C PHE A 8 -0.17 -9.87 1.69
N ARG A 9 0.11 -11.17 1.52
CA ARG A 9 1.27 -11.84 2.14
C ARG A 9 2.58 -11.48 1.42
N TRP A 10 2.52 -11.30 0.09
CA TRP A 10 3.67 -10.98 -0.75
C TRP A 10 4.25 -9.59 -0.48
N LEU A 11 3.44 -8.61 -0.09
CA LEU A 11 3.88 -7.22 0.10
C LEU A 11 5.07 -7.06 1.06
N ILE A 12 5.15 -7.87 2.12
CA ILE A 12 6.28 -7.79 3.07
C ILE A 12 7.57 -8.35 2.47
N PRO A 13 7.61 -9.60 1.95
CA PRO A 13 8.83 -10.09 1.31
C PRO A 13 9.24 -9.25 0.09
N ALA A 14 8.29 -8.68 -0.65
CA ALA A 14 8.58 -7.79 -1.77
C ALA A 14 9.39 -6.55 -1.36
N ALA A 15 9.17 -6.01 -0.14
CA ALA A 15 9.94 -4.89 0.38
C ALA A 15 11.45 -5.18 0.50
N PHE A 16 11.83 -6.42 0.66
CA PHE A 16 13.23 -6.85 0.72
C PHE A 16 13.74 -7.36 -0.64
N LEU A 17 12.90 -8.09 -1.36
CA LEU A 17 13.29 -8.70 -2.63
C LEU A 17 13.50 -7.68 -3.75
N LEU A 18 12.71 -6.61 -3.81
CA LEU A 18 12.84 -5.59 -4.85
C LEU A 18 14.16 -4.79 -4.75
N PRO A 19 14.55 -4.26 -3.57
CA PRO A 19 15.85 -3.63 -3.42
C PRO A 19 17.02 -4.59 -3.67
N LEU A 20 16.90 -5.84 -3.19
CA LEU A 20 17.90 -6.87 -3.43
C LEU A 20 18.04 -7.17 -4.93
N TRP A 21 16.92 -7.24 -5.68
CA TRP A 21 16.95 -7.44 -7.12
C TRP A 21 17.71 -6.32 -7.86
N LEU A 22 17.56 -5.06 -7.44
CA LEU A 22 18.29 -3.95 -8.02
C LEU A 22 19.81 -4.11 -7.83
N LEU A 23 20.26 -4.56 -6.66
CA LEU A 23 21.68 -4.83 -6.39
C LEU A 23 22.20 -6.03 -7.19
N VAL A 24 21.45 -7.12 -7.21
CA VAL A 24 21.82 -8.32 -7.99
C VAL A 24 21.85 -7.99 -9.47
N GLY A 25 20.83 -7.28 -9.98
CA GLY A 25 20.79 -6.85 -11.37
C GLY A 25 21.98 -6.00 -11.76
N TRP A 26 22.39 -5.04 -10.92
CA TRP A 26 23.61 -4.27 -11.16
C TRP A 26 24.85 -5.16 -11.30
N GLY A 27 25.02 -6.15 -10.42
CA GLY A 27 26.15 -7.09 -10.47
C GLY A 27 26.12 -8.02 -11.69
N VAL A 28 24.94 -8.49 -12.09
CA VAL A 28 24.76 -9.45 -13.20
C VAL A 28 24.86 -8.78 -14.56
N PHE A 29 24.20 -7.64 -14.73
CA PHE A 29 24.16 -6.90 -15.99
C PHE A 29 25.29 -5.89 -16.14
N GLN A 30 26.30 -5.92 -15.24
CA GLN A 30 27.50 -5.08 -15.26
C GLN A 30 27.19 -3.58 -15.39
N GLY A 31 26.26 -3.09 -14.58
CA GLY A 31 25.98 -1.67 -14.49
C GLY A 31 27.23 -0.87 -14.17
N GLY A 32 27.50 0.18 -14.93
CA GLY A 32 28.70 1.03 -14.74
C GLY A 32 28.75 1.67 -13.34
N TRP A 33 29.92 2.13 -12.94
CA TRP A 33 30.13 2.80 -11.63
C TRP A 33 29.22 4.01 -11.40
N ALA A 34 28.85 4.73 -12.46
CA ALA A 34 27.90 5.84 -12.35
C ALA A 34 26.52 5.38 -11.87
N ILE A 35 26.08 4.21 -12.29
CA ILE A 35 24.80 3.62 -11.89
C ILE A 35 24.82 3.21 -10.41
N LEU A 36 25.98 2.83 -9.85
CA LEU A 36 26.11 2.50 -8.44
C LEU A 36 25.67 3.66 -7.53
N TRP A 37 25.99 4.90 -7.89
CA TRP A 37 25.54 6.08 -7.15
C TRP A 37 24.03 6.27 -7.21
N VAL A 38 23.42 5.99 -8.37
CA VAL A 38 21.95 6.01 -8.53
C VAL A 38 21.33 4.92 -7.64
N LEU A 39 21.91 3.73 -7.61
CA LEU A 39 21.45 2.62 -6.78
C LEU A 39 21.58 2.92 -5.28
N PHE A 40 22.61 3.63 -4.87
CA PHE A 40 22.79 4.02 -3.46
C PHE A 40 21.62 4.84 -2.94
N ILE A 41 20.95 5.59 -3.80
CA ILE A 41 19.73 6.32 -3.48
C ILE A 41 18.48 5.48 -3.78
N ALA A 42 18.46 4.78 -4.91
CA ALA A 42 17.28 4.03 -5.36
C ALA A 42 16.93 2.84 -4.44
N VAL A 43 17.93 2.08 -3.98
CA VAL A 43 17.73 0.90 -3.13
C VAL A 43 17.03 1.25 -1.81
N PRO A 44 17.51 2.20 -0.99
CA PRO A 44 16.80 2.60 0.22
C PRO A 44 15.45 3.28 -0.09
N SER A 45 15.35 4.02 -1.20
CA SER A 45 14.08 4.67 -1.58
C SER A 45 13.01 3.63 -1.95
N VAL A 46 13.37 2.59 -2.71
CA VAL A 46 12.45 1.48 -3.04
C VAL A 46 12.06 0.71 -1.79
N PHE A 47 13.01 0.46 -0.89
CA PHE A 47 12.74 -0.22 0.39
C PHE A 47 11.75 0.57 1.25
N VAL A 48 12.05 1.84 1.51
CA VAL A 48 11.19 2.72 2.33
C VAL A 48 9.84 2.94 1.65
N GLY A 49 9.83 3.18 0.34
CA GLY A 49 8.61 3.34 -0.45
C GLY A 49 7.71 2.11 -0.37
N GLN A 50 8.27 0.91 -0.56
CA GLN A 50 7.52 -0.34 -0.46
C GLN A 50 7.00 -0.57 0.97
N LEU A 51 7.80 -0.29 2.00
CA LEU A 51 7.35 -0.40 3.38
C LEU A 51 6.20 0.57 3.67
N LEU A 52 6.31 1.84 3.27
CA LEU A 52 5.26 2.82 3.45
C LEU A 52 3.97 2.40 2.75
N LEU A 53 4.04 2.00 1.49
CA LEU A 53 2.89 1.51 0.74
C LEU A 53 2.27 0.27 1.41
N THR A 54 3.09 -0.66 1.88
CA THR A 54 2.64 -1.85 2.60
C THR A 54 1.94 -1.50 3.91
N LEU A 55 2.50 -0.56 4.69
CA LEU A 55 1.91 -0.09 5.94
C LEU A 55 0.59 0.65 5.68
N LEU A 56 0.54 1.55 4.70
CA LEU A 56 -0.69 2.24 4.33
C LEU A 56 -1.78 1.27 3.90
N THR A 57 -1.45 0.29 3.05
CA THR A 57 -2.41 -0.75 2.63
C THR A 57 -2.91 -1.55 3.83
N ARG A 58 -2.02 -1.96 4.74
CA ARG A 58 -2.37 -2.78 5.92
C ARG A 58 -3.08 -1.99 7.02
N SER A 59 -2.93 -0.66 7.07
CA SER A 59 -3.62 0.20 8.03
C SER A 59 -5.11 0.38 7.70
N ARG A 60 -5.52 0.10 6.47
CA ARG A 60 -6.91 0.21 6.03
C ARG A 60 -7.82 -0.79 6.76
N PRO A 61 -8.95 -0.35 7.34
CA PRO A 61 -9.87 -1.23 8.05
C PRO A 61 -10.39 -2.39 7.20
N SER A 62 -10.74 -2.14 5.94
CA SER A 62 -11.22 -3.15 4.99
C SER A 62 -10.19 -4.26 4.75
N VAL A 63 -8.93 -3.89 4.54
CA VAL A 63 -7.82 -4.82 4.30
C VAL A 63 -7.48 -5.64 5.55
N ARG A 64 -7.59 -5.02 6.73
CA ARG A 64 -7.34 -5.71 8.02
C ARG A 64 -8.39 -6.78 8.30
N VAL A 65 -9.66 -6.52 8.01
CA VAL A 65 -10.77 -7.46 8.24
C VAL A 65 -10.72 -8.60 7.24
N GLU A 66 -10.61 -8.29 5.95
CA GLU A 66 -10.63 -9.29 4.87
C GLU A 66 -9.29 -10.02 4.70
N ARG A 67 -8.20 -9.46 5.22
CA ARG A 67 -6.80 -9.90 4.95
C ARG A 67 -6.51 -10.03 3.45
N ALA A 68 -7.12 -9.15 2.67
CA ALA A 68 -7.04 -9.14 1.21
C ALA A 68 -6.96 -7.69 0.70
N VAL A 69 -6.08 -7.45 -0.27
CA VAL A 69 -5.93 -6.13 -0.90
C VAL A 69 -7.03 -5.89 -1.93
N SER A 70 -7.29 -4.62 -2.26
CA SER A 70 -8.20 -4.23 -3.33
C SER A 70 -7.66 -4.67 -4.70
N TRP A 71 -8.53 -4.86 -5.69
CA TRP A 71 -8.11 -5.14 -7.08
C TRP A 71 -7.30 -3.98 -7.70
N TRP A 72 -7.63 -2.76 -7.33
CA TRP A 72 -6.85 -1.57 -7.73
C TRP A 72 -5.43 -1.60 -7.16
N ASP A 73 -5.28 -2.06 -5.92
CA ASP A 73 -3.98 -2.23 -5.28
C ASP A 73 -3.19 -3.33 -5.97
N VAL A 74 -3.81 -4.48 -6.25
CA VAL A 74 -3.16 -5.59 -6.98
C VAL A 74 -2.65 -5.11 -8.34
N GLY A 75 -3.47 -4.40 -9.12
CA GLY A 75 -3.07 -3.85 -10.41
C GLY A 75 -1.92 -2.86 -10.31
N GLY A 76 -2.05 -1.87 -9.43
CA GLY A 76 -1.04 -0.85 -9.23
C GLY A 76 0.30 -1.38 -8.74
N PHE A 77 0.29 -2.25 -7.73
CA PHE A 77 1.52 -2.91 -7.24
C PHE A 77 2.15 -3.82 -8.28
N THR A 78 1.36 -4.53 -9.08
CA THR A 78 1.89 -5.38 -10.17
C THR A 78 2.64 -4.55 -11.19
N ILE A 79 2.09 -3.40 -11.60
CA ILE A 79 2.75 -2.48 -12.53
C ILE A 79 4.04 -1.93 -11.90
N TRP A 80 3.98 -1.49 -10.65
CA TRP A 80 5.15 -0.93 -9.96
C TRP A 80 6.26 -1.95 -9.75
N HIS A 81 5.93 -3.18 -9.34
CA HIS A 81 6.88 -4.27 -9.21
C HIS A 81 7.49 -4.65 -10.56
N GLY A 82 6.67 -4.72 -11.62
CA GLY A 82 7.13 -4.98 -12.98
C GLY A 82 8.12 -3.92 -13.46
N LEU A 83 7.82 -2.64 -13.24
CA LEU A 83 8.73 -1.54 -13.57
C LEU A 83 10.03 -1.59 -12.76
N THR A 84 9.96 -1.89 -11.46
CA THR A 84 11.16 -2.02 -10.61
C THR A 84 12.04 -3.19 -11.05
N ILE A 85 11.44 -4.30 -11.45
CA ILE A 85 12.17 -5.45 -12.01
C ILE A 85 12.81 -5.07 -13.35
N ALA A 86 12.09 -4.36 -14.22
CA ALA A 86 12.63 -3.89 -15.51
C ALA A 86 13.78 -2.89 -15.33
N VAL A 87 13.71 -1.99 -14.36
CA VAL A 87 14.82 -1.11 -13.97
C VAL A 87 16.06 -1.91 -13.58
N GLY A 88 15.88 -3.00 -12.81
CA GLY A 88 16.98 -3.89 -12.39
C GLY A 88 17.60 -4.72 -13.53
N CYS A 89 16.98 -4.77 -14.70
CA CYS A 89 17.58 -5.38 -15.90
C CYS A 89 18.59 -4.46 -16.61
N PHE A 90 18.70 -3.19 -16.24
CA PHE A 90 19.65 -2.20 -16.76
C PHE A 90 19.72 -2.14 -18.30
N ILE A 91 18.56 -2.15 -18.96
CA ILE A 91 18.46 -2.11 -20.41
C ILE A 91 19.00 -0.77 -20.93
N ASP A 92 20.06 -0.82 -21.76
CA ASP A 92 20.69 0.35 -22.35
C ASP A 92 19.67 1.23 -23.09
N GLY A 93 19.73 2.53 -22.86
CA GLY A 93 18.81 3.52 -23.44
C GLY A 93 17.42 3.58 -22.83
N ALA A 94 16.95 2.53 -22.13
CA ALA A 94 15.63 2.50 -21.50
C ALA A 94 15.66 2.76 -19.98
N PHE A 95 16.82 2.61 -19.35
CA PHE A 95 16.97 2.72 -17.88
C PHE A 95 16.36 4.00 -17.29
N GLY A 96 16.68 5.16 -17.87
CA GLY A 96 16.19 6.45 -17.38
C GLY A 96 14.65 6.57 -17.45
N TRP A 97 14.06 6.12 -18.54
CA TRP A 97 12.61 6.14 -18.73
C TRP A 97 11.89 5.16 -17.84
N LEU A 98 12.44 3.97 -17.65
CA LEU A 98 11.89 2.96 -16.73
C LEU A 98 11.96 3.44 -15.28
N LEU A 99 13.07 4.07 -14.90
CA LEU A 99 13.22 4.66 -13.56
C LEU A 99 12.22 5.78 -13.34
N ALA A 100 12.08 6.70 -14.29
CA ALA A 100 11.10 7.79 -14.23
C ALA A 100 9.67 7.24 -14.13
N ALA A 101 9.33 6.25 -14.97
CA ALA A 101 8.02 5.61 -14.92
C ALA A 101 7.75 4.92 -13.55
N ALA A 102 8.75 4.21 -12.99
CA ALA A 102 8.63 3.58 -11.68
C ALA A 102 8.38 4.62 -10.58
N VAL A 103 9.07 5.76 -10.61
CA VAL A 103 8.86 6.86 -9.64
C VAL A 103 7.45 7.44 -9.77
N VAL A 104 7.00 7.74 -10.98
CA VAL A 104 5.66 8.30 -11.23
C VAL A 104 4.57 7.34 -10.76
N VAL A 105 4.69 6.05 -11.10
CA VAL A 105 3.72 5.03 -10.66
C VAL A 105 3.77 4.87 -9.13
N GLY A 106 4.96 4.89 -8.52
CA GLY A 106 5.11 4.83 -7.06
C GLY A 106 4.42 5.99 -6.34
N ILE A 107 4.59 7.22 -6.84
CA ILE A 107 3.91 8.42 -6.31
C ILE A 107 2.40 8.30 -6.52
N GLY A 108 1.95 7.85 -7.68
CA GLY A 108 0.53 7.61 -7.97
C GLY A 108 -0.10 6.59 -7.02
N LEU A 109 0.59 5.48 -6.76
CA LEU A 109 0.18 4.49 -5.78
C LEU A 109 0.10 5.07 -4.36
N PHE A 110 1.08 5.86 -3.96
CA PHE A 110 1.08 6.51 -2.66
C PHE A 110 -0.15 7.41 -2.48
N TRP A 111 -0.46 8.25 -3.47
CA TRP A 111 -1.68 9.07 -3.48
C TRP A 111 -2.94 8.23 -3.45
N LEU A 112 -3.01 7.17 -4.24
CA LEU A 112 -4.15 6.26 -4.25
C LEU A 112 -4.39 5.64 -2.88
N GLN A 113 -3.33 5.16 -2.21
CA GLN A 113 -3.42 4.58 -0.86
C GLN A 113 -3.87 5.59 0.18
N LEU A 114 -3.33 6.81 0.14
CA LEU A 114 -3.75 7.89 1.04
C LEU A 114 -5.23 8.26 0.84
N TRP A 115 -5.65 8.39 -0.41
CA TRP A 115 -7.04 8.71 -0.74
C TRP A 115 -8.00 7.62 -0.27
N GLN A 116 -7.66 6.36 -0.49
CA GLN A 116 -8.45 5.21 -0.04
C GLN A 116 -8.53 5.15 1.49
N LEU A 117 -7.39 5.33 2.18
CA LEU A 117 -7.35 5.38 3.64
C LEU A 117 -8.21 6.52 4.20
N TRP A 118 -8.14 7.70 3.58
CA TRP A 118 -8.94 8.86 3.98
C TRP A 118 -10.44 8.62 3.82
N ASN A 119 -10.85 8.04 2.69
CA ASN A 119 -12.26 7.73 2.44
C ASN A 119 -12.81 6.68 3.41
N GLU A 120 -12.03 5.64 3.70
CA GLU A 120 -12.41 4.62 4.69
C GLU A 120 -12.47 5.19 6.11
N ALA A 121 -11.53 6.08 6.47
CA ALA A 121 -11.55 6.74 7.78
C ALA A 121 -12.80 7.61 7.98
N LYS A 122 -13.21 8.36 6.95
CA LYS A 122 -14.44 9.15 6.98
C LYS A 122 -15.68 8.26 7.13
N GLY A 123 -15.77 7.17 6.36
CA GLY A 123 -16.88 6.22 6.43
C GLY A 123 -16.99 5.52 7.79
N SER A 124 -15.86 5.18 8.39
CA SER A 124 -15.82 4.57 9.74
C SER A 124 -16.28 5.56 10.81
N GLY A 125 -15.89 6.82 10.73
CA GLY A 125 -16.33 7.87 11.65
C GLY A 125 -17.84 8.11 11.59
N ALA A 126 -18.46 8.06 10.41
CA ALA A 126 -19.90 8.18 10.25
C ALA A 126 -20.65 7.02 10.92
N ARG A 127 -20.19 5.77 10.72
CA ARG A 127 -20.77 4.58 11.36
C ARG A 127 -20.68 4.62 12.89
N ILE A 128 -19.55 5.06 13.44
CA ILE A 128 -19.37 5.18 14.90
C ILE A 128 -20.35 6.21 15.47
N ARG A 129 -20.54 7.35 14.82
CA ARG A 129 -21.53 8.37 15.24
C ARG A 129 -22.96 7.84 15.21
N GLU A 130 -23.30 7.09 14.18
CA GLU A 130 -24.62 6.47 14.06
C GLU A 130 -24.85 5.44 15.19
N THR A 131 -23.86 4.58 15.46
CA THR A 131 -23.94 3.59 16.55
C THR A 131 -24.09 4.26 17.92
N ILE A 132 -23.36 5.35 18.17
CA ILE A 132 -23.47 6.12 19.41
C ILE A 132 -24.87 6.76 19.51
N ALA A 133 -25.38 7.33 18.43
CA ALA A 133 -26.72 7.92 18.41
C ALA A 133 -27.80 6.87 18.72
N TRP A 134 -27.72 5.67 18.13
CA TRP A 134 -28.64 4.57 18.41
C TRP A 134 -28.55 4.11 19.87
N SER A 135 -27.35 3.94 20.44
CA SER A 135 -27.16 3.55 21.83
C SER A 135 -27.73 4.59 22.81
N SER A 136 -27.53 5.88 22.50
CA SER A 136 -28.11 6.97 23.31
C SER A 136 -29.63 6.99 23.27
N CYS A 137 -30.25 6.73 22.10
CA CYS A 137 -31.70 6.61 21.98
C CYS A 137 -32.26 5.43 22.82
N LEU A 138 -31.57 4.27 22.78
CA LEU A 138 -32.01 3.08 23.55
C LEU A 138 -31.91 3.30 25.06
N LEU A 139 -30.88 3.98 25.55
CA LEU A 139 -30.73 4.33 26.95
C LEU A 139 -31.86 5.26 27.41
N TYR A 140 -32.21 6.26 26.63
CA TYR A 140 -33.26 7.21 26.94
C TYR A 140 -34.65 6.54 26.98
N THR A 141 -34.93 5.57 26.11
CA THR A 141 -36.20 4.80 26.13
C THR A 141 -36.26 3.85 27.27
N SER A 142 -35.15 3.30 27.74
CA SER A 142 -35.10 2.42 28.92
C SER A 142 -35.40 3.19 30.20
N ASP A 143 -34.82 4.39 30.38
CA ASP A 143 -35.11 5.24 31.54
C ASP A 143 -36.58 5.70 31.59
N ALA A 144 -37.16 6.03 30.45
CA ALA A 144 -38.57 6.41 30.34
C ALA A 144 -39.55 5.25 30.66
N ALA A 145 -39.12 4.00 30.38
CA ALA A 145 -39.90 2.81 30.72
C ALA A 145 -39.87 2.48 32.25
N ASP A 146 -38.73 2.74 32.90
CA ASP A 146 -38.62 2.56 34.36
C ASP A 146 -39.38 3.63 35.14
N GLU A 147 -39.43 4.87 34.68
CA GLU A 147 -40.27 5.91 35.30
C GLU A 147 -41.79 5.67 35.14
N GLY A 148 -42.20 4.96 34.11
CA GLY A 148 -43.60 4.59 33.86
C GLY A 148 -44.14 3.46 34.74
N LEU A 149 -43.29 2.72 35.47
CA LEU A 149 -43.64 1.62 36.38
C LEU A 149 -43.73 2.03 37.86
N GLY A 150 -43.47 3.27 38.19
CA GLY A 150 -43.63 3.88 39.51
C GLY A 150 -44.95 4.63 39.57
#